data_920887987eb5a76b84c1058e470d05b5
#
_entry.id   920887987eb5a76b84c1058e470d05b5
#
_cell.length_a   1.000
_cell.length_b   1.000
_cell.length_c   1.000
_cell.angle_alpha   90.00
_cell.angle_beta   90.00
_cell.angle_gamma   90.00
#
_symmetry.space_group_name_H-M   'P 1'
#
loop_
_entity.id
_entity.type
_entity.pdbx_description
1 polymer ?
#
loop_
_entity_poly.entity_id
_entity_poly.type
_entity_poly.pdbx_seq_one_letter_code
_entity_poly.pdbx_strand_id
1 'polypeptide(L)'
;MRALALLLLCWLTPLMVFADPHEIDATLQQLAPAMEARLSERFAAAGVDYPPQRIQLIALKEGQRLELWAFDGERWRFVHDYPVFAASGEAGPKLREGDRQVPEGFYRIVELNPNSHYHLSMKLNYPNSFDWAQAAREGRQQPGSNIFIHGSAWSAGCLAVGNRYVEELFYLVGKLGMDKAGVLIVPYDFRRREIKVAGDSPAWVARLYAYLNLRLAAFPLAEKTAVCAYGCRAARAAVSDAN
;
A
#
# COMPACT_ATOMS: atom_id res chain seq x y z
N MET A 1 6.58 -64.04 7.34
CA MET A 1 5.57 -63.05 7.64
C MET A 1 6.31 -61.69 7.72
N ARG A 2 6.18 -60.86 6.69
CA ARG A 2 6.80 -59.50 6.64
C ARG A 2 5.66 -58.50 6.87
N ALA A 3 5.70 -57.79 8.00
CA ALA A 3 4.77 -56.71 8.28
C ALA A 3 5.13 -55.44 7.49
N LEU A 4 4.23 -55.00 6.65
CA LEU A 4 4.33 -53.77 5.89
C LEU A 4 3.86 -52.60 6.79
N ALA A 5 4.73 -51.74 7.29
CA ALA A 5 4.37 -50.56 8.01
C ALA A 5 3.99 -49.45 7.01
N LEU A 6 2.72 -49.12 6.95
CA LEU A 6 2.20 -47.95 6.23
C LEU A 6 2.54 -46.70 7.03
N LEU A 7 3.50 -45.88 6.53
CA LEU A 7 3.74 -44.53 7.01
C LEU A 7 2.67 -43.61 6.42
N LEU A 8 1.69 -43.21 7.25
CA LEU A 8 0.79 -42.11 6.94
C LEU A 8 1.56 -40.80 7.02
N LEU A 9 1.93 -40.24 5.87
CA LEU A 9 2.42 -38.87 5.78
C LEU A 9 1.22 -37.92 5.92
N CYS A 10 0.99 -37.37 7.12
CA CYS A 10 0.08 -36.23 7.31
C CYS A 10 0.66 -35.00 6.62
N TRP A 11 0.09 -34.63 5.50
CA TRP A 11 0.33 -33.34 4.87
C TRP A 11 -0.33 -32.25 5.72
N LEU A 12 0.45 -31.59 6.55
CA LEU A 12 0.04 -30.36 7.22
C LEU A 12 -0.01 -29.25 6.15
N THR A 13 -1.16 -29.07 5.53
CA THR A 13 -1.41 -27.85 4.75
C THR A 13 -1.47 -26.68 5.73
N PRO A 14 -0.67 -25.60 5.53
CA PRO A 14 -0.81 -24.42 6.37
C PRO A 14 -2.21 -23.85 6.14
N LEU A 15 -3.03 -23.87 7.19
CA LEU A 15 -4.29 -23.14 7.23
C LEU A 15 -3.95 -21.66 7.04
N MET A 16 -4.34 -21.08 5.90
CA MET A 16 -4.36 -19.61 5.76
C MET A 16 -5.43 -19.09 6.73
N VAL A 17 -4.98 -18.52 7.84
CA VAL A 17 -5.87 -17.83 8.78
C VAL A 17 -6.19 -16.48 8.15
N PHE A 18 -7.35 -16.38 7.51
CA PHE A 18 -7.93 -15.09 7.13
C PHE A 18 -8.48 -14.44 8.41
N ALA A 19 -8.40 -13.10 8.45
CA ALA A 19 -9.01 -12.36 9.54
C ALA A 19 -10.54 -12.64 9.57
N ASP A 20 -11.08 -12.83 10.77
CA ASP A 20 -12.51 -13.07 10.95
C ASP A 20 -13.28 -11.81 10.50
N PRO A 21 -14.28 -11.91 9.61
CA PRO A 21 -15.12 -10.78 9.23
C PRO A 21 -15.72 -10.03 10.43
N HIS A 22 -16.10 -10.72 11.50
CA HIS A 22 -16.62 -10.10 12.72
C HIS A 22 -15.60 -9.21 13.44
N GLU A 23 -14.32 -9.57 13.41
CA GLU A 23 -13.25 -8.76 13.99
C GLU A 23 -12.98 -7.50 13.16
N ILE A 24 -13.08 -7.60 11.84
CA ILE A 24 -13.00 -6.46 10.95
C ILE A 24 -14.16 -5.49 11.23
N ASP A 25 -15.40 -5.98 11.27
CA ASP A 25 -16.58 -5.16 11.55
C ASP A 25 -16.50 -4.48 12.92
N ALA A 26 -16.09 -5.20 13.96
CA ALA A 26 -15.90 -4.65 15.30
C ALA A 26 -14.84 -3.51 15.29
N THR A 27 -13.74 -3.70 14.58
CA THR A 27 -12.69 -2.69 14.44
C THR A 27 -13.21 -1.46 13.68
N LEU A 28 -13.96 -1.66 12.60
CA LEU A 28 -14.56 -0.55 11.85
C LEU A 28 -15.56 0.24 12.72
N GLN A 29 -16.40 -0.44 13.50
CA GLN A 29 -17.31 0.22 14.44
C GLN A 29 -16.57 1.03 15.51
N GLN A 30 -15.46 0.51 16.04
CA GLN A 30 -14.63 1.21 17.02
C GLN A 30 -14.00 2.48 16.43
N LEU A 31 -13.53 2.42 15.18
CA LEU A 31 -12.86 3.54 14.51
C LEU A 31 -13.86 4.59 14.01
N ALA A 32 -15.09 4.20 13.71
CA ALA A 32 -16.08 5.03 13.03
C ALA A 32 -16.24 6.46 13.61
N PRO A 33 -16.41 6.68 14.93
CA PRO A 33 -16.68 8.02 15.46
C PRO A 33 -15.58 9.04 15.11
N ALA A 34 -14.33 8.62 15.16
CA ALA A 34 -13.20 9.50 14.86
C ALA A 34 -12.91 9.61 13.35
N MET A 35 -13.09 8.53 12.61
CA MET A 35 -12.72 8.47 11.19
C MET A 35 -13.78 9.10 10.29
N GLU A 36 -15.07 8.96 10.62
CA GLU A 36 -16.17 9.57 9.85
C GLU A 36 -16.02 11.10 9.79
N ALA A 37 -15.84 11.75 10.93
CA ALA A 37 -15.67 13.19 10.96
C ALA A 37 -14.46 13.65 10.16
N ARG A 38 -13.31 13.00 10.37
CA ARG A 38 -12.04 13.34 9.70
C ARG A 38 -12.09 13.13 8.19
N LEU A 39 -12.62 12.00 7.76
CA LEU A 39 -12.71 11.67 6.33
C LEU A 39 -13.73 12.57 5.64
N SER A 40 -14.92 12.79 6.23
CA SER A 40 -15.92 13.70 5.67
C SER A 40 -15.36 15.09 5.44
N GLU A 41 -14.60 15.64 6.40
CA GLU A 41 -13.95 16.94 6.24
C GLU A 41 -12.93 16.95 5.09
N ARG A 42 -12.07 15.90 4.99
CA ARG A 42 -11.07 15.80 3.92
C ARG A 42 -11.69 15.68 2.53
N PHE A 43 -12.72 14.86 2.40
CA PHE A 43 -13.41 14.66 1.13
C PHE A 43 -14.18 15.93 0.73
N ALA A 44 -14.84 16.59 1.65
CA ALA A 44 -15.49 17.89 1.41
C ALA A 44 -14.47 18.95 0.95
N ALA A 45 -13.30 19.04 1.60
CA ALA A 45 -12.23 19.95 1.19
C ALA A 45 -11.68 19.65 -0.21
N ALA A 46 -11.71 18.36 -0.65
CA ALA A 46 -11.32 17.94 -1.98
C ALA A 46 -12.45 18.12 -3.03
N GLY A 47 -13.65 18.49 -2.63
CA GLY A 47 -14.83 18.61 -3.49
C GLY A 47 -15.31 17.25 -4.02
N VAL A 48 -15.25 16.21 -3.18
CA VAL A 48 -15.67 14.84 -3.49
C VAL A 48 -16.69 14.38 -2.45
N ASP A 49 -17.75 13.72 -2.90
CA ASP A 49 -18.73 13.10 -2.01
C ASP A 49 -18.10 12.02 -1.15
N TYR A 50 -18.56 11.91 0.10
CA TYR A 50 -18.15 10.88 1.03
C TYR A 50 -19.31 9.95 1.42
N PRO A 51 -19.15 8.61 1.31
CA PRO A 51 -17.99 7.89 0.78
C PRO A 51 -17.85 8.02 -0.74
N PRO A 52 -16.63 8.02 -1.27
CA PRO A 52 -16.40 8.12 -2.73
C PRO A 52 -16.77 6.82 -3.44
N GLN A 53 -16.87 6.86 -4.78
CA GLN A 53 -17.11 5.65 -5.56
C GLN A 53 -15.90 4.72 -5.59
N ARG A 54 -14.70 5.28 -5.71
CA ARG A 54 -13.41 4.58 -5.79
C ARG A 54 -12.30 5.44 -5.25
N ILE A 55 -11.26 4.80 -4.74
CA ILE A 55 -10.03 5.47 -4.33
C ILE A 55 -8.81 4.86 -5.03
N GLN A 56 -7.76 5.66 -5.14
CA GLN A 56 -6.45 5.24 -5.57
C GLN A 56 -5.41 5.72 -4.56
N LEU A 57 -4.66 4.80 -4.00
CA LEU A 57 -3.47 5.09 -3.21
C LEU A 57 -2.26 5.11 -4.14
N ILE A 58 -1.43 6.15 -4.06
CA ILE A 58 -0.21 6.29 -4.86
C ILE A 58 0.98 6.42 -3.93
N ALA A 59 1.78 5.37 -3.85
CA ALA A 59 3.01 5.36 -3.06
C ALA A 59 4.19 5.86 -3.89
N LEU A 60 4.83 6.92 -3.43
CA LEU A 60 6.05 7.50 -3.99
C LEU A 60 7.21 7.08 -3.09
N LYS A 61 7.95 6.02 -3.47
CA LYS A 61 8.97 5.40 -2.60
C LYS A 61 10.04 6.39 -2.13
N GLU A 62 10.70 7.06 -3.06
CA GLU A 62 11.75 8.02 -2.73
C GLU A 62 11.23 9.24 -1.97
N GLY A 63 10.00 9.67 -2.29
CA GLY A 63 9.35 10.79 -1.59
C GLY A 63 8.80 10.43 -0.21
N GLN A 64 8.84 9.16 0.17
CA GLN A 64 8.25 8.63 1.42
C GLN A 64 6.84 9.16 1.67
N ARG A 65 6.01 9.06 0.65
CA ARG A 65 4.66 9.63 0.63
C ARG A 65 3.65 8.65 0.03
N LEU A 66 2.45 8.62 0.61
CA LEU A 66 1.30 7.88 0.10
C LEU A 66 0.17 8.87 -0.16
N GLU A 67 -0.14 9.14 -1.42
CA GLU A 67 -1.22 10.03 -1.81
C GLU A 67 -2.56 9.27 -1.84
N LEU A 68 -3.62 9.88 -1.31
CA LEU A 68 -5.00 9.43 -1.44
C LEU A 68 -5.70 10.25 -2.50
N TRP A 69 -6.21 9.59 -3.51
CA TRP A 69 -7.01 10.14 -4.59
C TRP A 69 -8.39 9.49 -4.59
N ALA A 70 -9.42 10.27 -4.89
CA ALA A 70 -10.79 9.80 -5.02
C ALA A 70 -11.37 10.17 -6.38
N PHE A 71 -12.23 9.29 -6.90
CA PHE A 71 -12.93 9.52 -8.16
C PHE A 71 -14.26 10.21 -7.87
N ASP A 72 -14.47 11.42 -8.44
CA ASP A 72 -15.67 12.23 -8.25
C ASP A 72 -16.83 11.90 -9.22
N GLY A 73 -16.63 10.89 -10.09
CA GLY A 73 -17.55 10.51 -11.17
C GLY A 73 -17.04 10.90 -12.56
N GLU A 74 -16.15 11.90 -12.64
CA GLU A 74 -15.57 12.39 -13.90
C GLU A 74 -14.05 12.24 -13.92
N ARG A 75 -13.39 12.59 -12.83
CA ARG A 75 -11.92 12.61 -12.71
C ARG A 75 -11.44 12.27 -11.32
N TRP A 76 -10.13 12.04 -11.22
CA TRP A 76 -9.46 11.84 -9.94
C TRP A 76 -9.19 13.17 -9.26
N ARG A 77 -9.53 13.27 -7.97
CA ARG A 77 -9.27 14.40 -7.09
C ARG A 77 -8.28 14.00 -6.02
N PHE A 78 -7.31 14.85 -5.78
CA PHE A 78 -6.42 14.69 -4.64
C PHE A 78 -7.19 14.97 -3.35
N VAL A 79 -7.10 14.05 -2.39
CA VAL A 79 -7.77 14.18 -1.09
C VAL A 79 -6.76 14.49 -0.01
N HIS A 80 -5.71 13.70 0.10
CA HIS A 80 -4.71 13.85 1.15
C HIS A 80 -3.42 13.11 0.80
N ASP A 81 -2.33 13.47 1.49
CA ASP A 81 -1.10 12.70 1.49
C ASP A 81 -0.68 12.32 2.91
N TYR A 82 -0.17 11.11 3.03
CA TYR A 82 0.30 10.51 4.27
C TYR A 82 1.81 10.36 4.21
N PRO A 83 2.54 10.64 5.31
CA PRO A 83 3.94 10.27 5.39
C PRO A 83 4.08 8.75 5.41
N VAL A 84 5.09 8.24 4.71
CA VAL A 84 5.55 6.86 4.82
C VAL A 84 6.79 6.88 5.70
N PHE A 85 6.69 6.45 6.95
CA PHE A 85 7.78 6.49 7.92
C PHE A 85 8.90 5.52 7.60
N ALA A 86 8.55 4.40 6.95
CA ALA A 86 9.52 3.45 6.43
C ALA A 86 8.98 2.79 5.15
N ALA A 87 9.77 2.89 4.10
CA ALA A 87 9.68 2.10 2.87
C ALA A 87 11.10 1.65 2.58
N SER A 88 11.41 0.39 2.87
CA SER A 88 12.76 -0.12 2.65
C SER A 88 13.05 -0.36 1.18
N GLY A 89 14.33 -0.33 0.83
CA GLY A 89 14.83 -0.47 -0.52
C GLY A 89 14.95 0.87 -1.27
N GLU A 90 15.38 0.78 -2.50
CA GLU A 90 15.67 1.91 -3.40
C GLU A 90 14.70 1.92 -4.59
N ALA A 91 14.91 2.81 -5.56
CA ALA A 91 14.24 2.74 -6.86
C ALA A 91 14.57 1.41 -7.54
N GLY A 92 13.51 0.73 -7.99
CA GLY A 92 13.61 -0.61 -8.55
C GLY A 92 12.54 -1.56 -8.00
N PRO A 93 12.13 -2.56 -8.78
CA PRO A 93 11.10 -3.50 -8.38
C PRO A 93 11.62 -4.49 -7.32
N LYS A 94 10.69 -5.09 -6.58
CA LYS A 94 10.99 -6.26 -5.76
C LYS A 94 11.18 -7.48 -6.66
N LEU A 95 12.29 -8.22 -6.45
CA LEU A 95 12.65 -9.35 -7.29
C LEU A 95 12.64 -10.70 -6.57
N ARG A 96 12.90 -10.72 -5.26
CA ARG A 96 13.05 -11.97 -4.50
C ARG A 96 12.58 -11.82 -3.06
N GLU A 97 12.29 -12.96 -2.43
CA GLU A 97 12.02 -13.01 -0.99
C GLU A 97 13.25 -12.48 -0.21
N GLY A 98 13.00 -11.69 0.83
CA GLY A 98 14.05 -11.18 1.71
C GLY A 98 14.90 -10.02 1.14
N ASP A 99 14.65 -9.52 -0.08
CA ASP A 99 15.39 -8.39 -0.66
C ASP A 99 15.08 -7.03 -0.01
N ARG A 100 14.13 -6.99 0.90
CA ARG A 100 13.65 -5.78 1.61
C ARG A 100 13.21 -4.66 0.69
N GLN A 101 12.81 -4.97 -0.55
CA GLN A 101 12.29 -4.00 -1.51
C GLN A 101 10.77 -3.89 -1.41
N VAL A 102 10.28 -2.66 -1.42
CA VAL A 102 8.88 -2.37 -1.72
C VAL A 102 8.68 -2.59 -3.23
N PRO A 103 7.69 -3.39 -3.66
CA PRO A 103 7.45 -3.63 -5.08
C PRO A 103 6.99 -2.36 -5.80
N GLU A 104 7.13 -2.34 -7.13
CA GLU A 104 6.66 -1.26 -7.99
C GLU A 104 5.68 -1.81 -9.02
N GLY A 105 4.53 -1.15 -9.17
CA GLY A 105 3.48 -1.68 -10.02
C GLY A 105 2.08 -1.24 -9.61
N PHE A 106 1.11 -2.01 -10.12
CA PHE A 106 -0.32 -1.86 -9.80
C PHE A 106 -0.75 -3.00 -8.91
N TYR A 107 -1.30 -2.67 -7.77
CA TYR A 107 -1.75 -3.63 -6.77
C TYR A 107 -3.18 -3.34 -6.34
N ARG A 108 -3.75 -4.29 -5.62
CA ARG A 108 -5.04 -4.18 -4.93
C ARG A 108 -4.86 -4.61 -3.49
N ILE A 109 -5.69 -4.09 -2.63
CA ILE A 109 -5.81 -4.59 -1.25
C ILE A 109 -6.66 -5.86 -1.32
N VAL A 110 -6.17 -6.95 -0.72
CA VAL A 110 -6.83 -8.27 -0.75
C VAL A 110 -7.16 -8.81 0.63
N GLU A 111 -6.71 -8.13 1.69
CA GLU A 111 -6.98 -8.53 3.06
C GLU A 111 -6.87 -7.32 3.97
N LEU A 112 -7.80 -7.22 4.92
CA LEU A 112 -7.74 -6.32 6.06
C LEU A 112 -7.43 -7.15 7.30
N ASN A 113 -6.36 -6.84 8.02
CA ASN A 113 -5.98 -7.54 9.24
C ASN A 113 -6.04 -6.59 10.45
N PRO A 114 -7.08 -6.72 11.29
CA PRO A 114 -7.22 -5.93 12.51
C PRO A 114 -6.26 -6.38 13.63
N ASN A 115 -5.75 -7.61 13.57
CA ASN A 115 -4.88 -8.22 14.58
C ASN A 115 -3.40 -8.23 14.16
N SER A 116 -3.00 -7.23 13.36
CA SER A 116 -1.62 -7.13 12.90
C SER A 116 -0.67 -6.79 14.05
N HIS A 117 0.51 -7.40 14.06
CA HIS A 117 1.62 -7.01 14.97
C HIS A 117 2.03 -5.54 14.82
N TYR A 118 1.66 -4.92 13.70
CA TYR A 118 1.91 -3.52 13.40
C TYR A 118 0.65 -2.65 13.57
N HIS A 119 -0.17 -2.94 14.54
CA HIS A 119 -1.45 -2.30 14.86
C HIS A 119 -2.57 -2.74 13.89
N LEU A 120 -2.64 -2.22 12.70
CA LEU A 120 -3.53 -2.64 11.61
C LEU A 120 -2.71 -2.85 10.35
N SER A 121 -3.18 -3.72 9.43
CA SER A 121 -2.53 -3.86 8.15
C SER A 121 -3.49 -4.21 7.01
N MET A 122 -3.12 -3.81 5.81
CA MET A 122 -3.82 -4.07 4.56
C MET A 122 -2.85 -4.78 3.60
N LYS A 123 -3.14 -6.03 3.25
CA LYS A 123 -2.30 -6.85 2.39
C LYS A 123 -2.50 -6.47 0.93
N LEU A 124 -1.40 -6.32 0.21
CA LEU A 124 -1.41 -6.17 -1.23
C LEU A 124 -1.37 -7.53 -1.94
N ASN A 125 -1.94 -7.61 -3.14
CA ASN A 125 -1.88 -8.79 -4.00
C ASN A 125 -0.51 -8.97 -4.68
N TYR A 126 0.58 -8.70 -3.96
CA TYR A 126 1.93 -9.00 -4.41
C TYR A 126 2.33 -10.43 -3.97
N PRO A 127 2.97 -11.23 -4.84
CA PRO A 127 3.15 -11.00 -6.28
C PRO A 127 1.84 -11.24 -7.06
N ASN A 128 1.53 -10.33 -7.99
CA ASN A 128 0.41 -10.50 -8.90
C ASN A 128 0.81 -11.25 -10.19
N SER A 129 -0.10 -11.37 -11.15
CA SER A 129 0.17 -12.09 -12.41
C SER A 129 1.33 -11.47 -13.22
N PHE A 130 1.52 -10.16 -13.15
CA PHE A 130 2.64 -9.48 -13.81
C PHE A 130 3.96 -9.86 -13.14
N ASP A 131 4.03 -9.77 -11.81
CA ASP A 131 5.24 -10.09 -11.04
C ASP A 131 5.67 -11.55 -11.26
N TRP A 132 4.70 -12.47 -11.24
CA TRP A 132 4.93 -13.88 -11.55
C TRP A 132 5.41 -14.12 -12.98
N ALA A 133 4.82 -13.41 -13.95
CA ALA A 133 5.23 -13.53 -15.35
C ALA A 133 6.67 -13.06 -15.57
N GLN A 134 7.11 -11.96 -14.90
CA GLN A 134 8.50 -11.52 -14.98
C GLN A 134 9.44 -12.49 -14.24
N ALA A 135 9.05 -12.97 -13.06
CA ALA A 135 9.82 -13.95 -12.32
C ALA A 135 10.05 -15.24 -13.15
N ALA A 136 9.00 -15.75 -13.79
CA ALA A 136 9.09 -16.95 -14.63
C ALA A 136 10.03 -16.77 -15.84
N ARG A 137 9.97 -15.61 -16.51
CA ARG A 137 10.86 -15.28 -17.66
C ARG A 137 12.33 -15.24 -17.26
N GLU A 138 12.63 -14.90 -16.02
CA GLU A 138 13.98 -14.79 -15.46
C GLU A 138 14.39 -16.04 -14.65
N GLY A 139 13.56 -17.10 -14.65
CA GLY A 139 13.83 -18.33 -13.88
C GLY A 139 13.74 -18.14 -12.37
N ARG A 140 13.17 -17.05 -11.87
CA ARG A 140 13.00 -16.78 -10.43
C ARG A 140 11.77 -17.51 -9.90
N GLN A 141 11.95 -18.33 -8.88
CA GLN A 141 10.87 -19.12 -8.29
C GLN A 141 10.28 -18.49 -7.03
N GLN A 142 10.97 -17.54 -6.40
CA GLN A 142 10.59 -16.90 -5.15
C GLN A 142 10.65 -15.37 -5.30
N PRO A 143 9.70 -14.74 -6.00
CA PRO A 143 9.69 -13.29 -6.20
C PRO A 143 9.47 -12.51 -4.90
N GLY A 144 9.00 -13.17 -3.86
CA GLY A 144 8.65 -12.60 -2.57
C GLY A 144 7.17 -12.69 -2.26
N SER A 145 6.79 -12.26 -1.05
CA SER A 145 5.42 -12.37 -0.55
C SER A 145 5.12 -11.30 0.51
N ASN A 146 3.89 -11.29 1.02
CA ASN A 146 3.48 -10.58 2.25
C ASN A 146 3.85 -9.09 2.30
N ILE A 147 3.42 -8.35 1.29
CA ILE A 147 3.55 -6.89 1.23
C ILE A 147 2.29 -6.24 1.77
N PHE A 148 2.48 -5.30 2.71
CA PHE A 148 1.39 -4.63 3.42
C PHE A 148 1.55 -3.11 3.43
N ILE A 149 0.42 -2.41 3.56
CA ILE A 149 0.35 -1.06 4.12
C ILE A 149 -0.04 -1.25 5.59
N HIS A 150 0.74 -0.72 6.54
CA HIS A 150 0.53 -1.00 7.97
C HIS A 150 0.90 0.16 8.89
N GLY A 151 0.49 0.06 10.13
CA GLY A 151 0.90 0.94 11.21
C GLY A 151 2.37 0.81 11.58
N SER A 152 2.76 1.39 12.72
CA SER A 152 4.16 1.44 13.15
C SER A 152 5.06 2.26 12.20
N ALA A 153 6.34 2.37 12.56
CA ALA A 153 7.37 3.09 11.78
C ALA A 153 8.49 2.17 11.28
N TRP A 154 8.30 0.84 11.33
CA TRP A 154 9.29 -0.15 10.90
C TRP A 154 8.82 -0.87 9.64
N SER A 155 9.72 -1.07 8.68
CA SER A 155 9.43 -1.81 7.46
C SER A 155 10.61 -2.68 7.03
N ALA A 156 10.29 -3.85 6.43
CA ALA A 156 11.23 -4.73 5.74
C ALA A 156 10.67 -5.15 4.36
N GLY A 157 10.19 -4.17 3.57
CA GLY A 157 9.58 -4.39 2.24
C GLY A 157 8.12 -3.96 2.17
N CYS A 158 7.57 -3.41 3.25
CA CYS A 158 6.20 -2.90 3.34
C CYS A 158 6.15 -1.35 3.31
N LEU A 159 4.96 -0.79 3.35
CA LEU A 159 4.70 0.64 3.50
C LEU A 159 4.20 0.92 4.92
N ALA A 160 5.09 1.37 5.81
CA ALA A 160 4.75 1.76 7.18
C ALA A 160 4.28 3.21 7.21
N VAL A 161 3.00 3.44 7.49
CA VAL A 161 2.38 4.79 7.50
C VAL A 161 2.09 5.30 8.90
N GLY A 162 2.41 4.51 9.95
CA GLY A 162 2.10 4.84 11.34
C GLY A 162 0.65 4.56 11.73
N ASN A 163 0.42 4.39 13.05
CA ASN A 163 -0.86 3.91 13.56
C ASN A 163 -2.04 4.84 13.22
N ARG A 164 -1.86 6.15 13.42
CA ARG A 164 -2.90 7.14 13.14
C ARG A 164 -3.40 7.12 11.69
N TYR A 165 -2.50 6.90 10.75
CA TYR A 165 -2.83 6.96 9.31
C TYR A 165 -3.31 5.62 8.78
N VAL A 166 -2.79 4.51 9.31
CA VAL A 166 -3.33 3.19 8.93
C VAL A 166 -4.76 3.01 9.44
N GLU A 167 -5.15 3.56 10.61
CA GLU A 167 -6.53 3.55 11.09
C GLU A 167 -7.47 4.23 10.09
N GLU A 168 -7.09 5.40 9.59
CA GLU A 168 -7.87 6.15 8.63
C GLU A 168 -8.01 5.41 7.28
N LEU A 169 -6.91 4.89 6.78
CA LEU A 169 -6.90 4.12 5.52
C LEU A 169 -7.66 2.79 5.65
N PHE A 170 -7.47 2.09 6.76
CA PHE A 170 -8.15 0.82 7.05
C PHE A 170 -9.66 1.03 7.13
N TYR A 171 -10.09 2.05 7.87
CA TYR A 171 -11.50 2.41 7.97
C TYR A 171 -12.10 2.76 6.61
N LEU A 172 -11.43 3.64 5.85
CA LEU A 172 -11.89 4.04 4.53
C LEU A 172 -12.03 2.85 3.57
N VAL A 173 -11.03 1.98 3.52
CA VAL A 173 -11.04 0.78 2.66
C VAL A 173 -12.09 -0.23 3.12
N GLY A 174 -12.21 -0.46 4.42
CA GLY A 174 -13.22 -1.36 4.99
C GLY A 174 -14.65 -0.89 4.70
N LYS A 175 -14.91 0.40 4.86
CA LYS A 175 -16.22 1.00 4.56
C LYS A 175 -16.54 0.99 3.05
N LEU A 176 -15.55 1.26 2.22
CA LEU A 176 -15.73 1.37 0.78
C LEU A 176 -15.84 0.00 0.09
N GLY A 177 -15.09 -0.97 0.58
CA GLY A 177 -14.81 -2.26 -0.06
C GLY A 177 -13.44 -2.28 -0.72
N MET A 178 -12.68 -3.36 -0.50
CA MET A 178 -11.31 -3.54 -1.01
C MET A 178 -11.21 -3.52 -2.54
N ASP A 179 -12.25 -3.95 -3.24
CA ASP A 179 -12.35 -3.97 -4.70
C ASP A 179 -12.37 -2.57 -5.33
N LYS A 180 -12.73 -1.55 -4.54
CA LYS A 180 -12.79 -0.15 -4.95
C LYS A 180 -11.52 0.65 -4.60
N ALA A 181 -10.54 0.01 -3.99
CA ALA A 181 -9.28 0.62 -3.55
C ALA A 181 -8.10 0.09 -4.35
N GLY A 182 -7.60 0.89 -5.30
CA GLY A 182 -6.38 0.60 -6.06
C GLY A 182 -5.12 1.08 -5.32
N VAL A 183 -3.98 0.43 -5.59
CA VAL A 183 -2.67 0.86 -5.08
C VAL A 183 -1.68 0.91 -6.25
N LEU A 184 -1.10 2.09 -6.48
CA LEU A 184 -0.04 2.33 -7.44
C LEU A 184 1.25 2.63 -6.67
N ILE A 185 2.31 1.89 -6.94
CA ILE A 185 3.61 2.11 -6.31
C ILE A 185 4.61 2.46 -7.39
N VAL A 186 5.24 3.61 -7.25
CA VAL A 186 6.26 4.13 -8.18
C VAL A 186 7.56 4.44 -7.44
N PRO A 187 8.72 4.33 -8.10
CA PRO A 187 10.01 4.61 -7.46
C PRO A 187 10.10 6.05 -6.97
N TYR A 188 9.62 6.97 -7.78
CA TYR A 188 9.57 8.42 -7.54
C TYR A 188 8.48 9.07 -8.38
N ASP A 189 8.22 10.34 -8.17
CA ASP A 189 7.17 11.08 -8.87
C ASP A 189 7.57 11.39 -10.32
N PHE A 190 7.12 10.58 -11.28
CA PHE A 190 7.35 10.79 -12.72
C PHE A 190 6.69 12.05 -13.26
N ARG A 191 5.76 12.67 -12.54
CA ARG A 191 5.14 13.95 -12.90
C ARG A 191 6.12 15.13 -12.69
N ARG A 192 7.22 14.92 -11.94
CA ARG A 192 8.17 15.96 -11.56
C ARG A 192 9.54 15.82 -12.21
N ARG A 193 9.88 14.63 -12.69
CA ARG A 193 11.17 14.37 -13.32
C ARG A 193 11.11 13.22 -14.32
N GLU A 194 12.05 13.20 -15.22
CA GLU A 194 12.17 12.16 -16.25
C GLU A 194 12.37 10.78 -15.66
N ILE A 195 11.88 9.76 -16.42
CA ILE A 195 12.08 8.37 -16.08
C ILE A 195 13.55 8.00 -16.25
N LYS A 196 14.13 7.44 -15.20
CA LYS A 196 15.47 6.86 -15.21
C LYS A 196 15.39 5.42 -14.75
N VAL A 197 16.01 4.52 -15.49
CA VAL A 197 16.14 3.11 -15.16
C VAL A 197 17.60 2.84 -14.88
N ALA A 198 17.91 2.21 -13.75
CA ALA A 198 19.28 1.84 -13.43
C ALA A 198 19.81 0.81 -14.44
N GLY A 199 21.10 0.89 -14.77
CA GLY A 199 21.69 0.08 -15.83
C GLY A 199 21.73 -1.42 -15.55
N ASP A 200 21.62 -1.82 -14.30
CA ASP A 200 21.55 -3.19 -13.82
C ASP A 200 20.11 -3.71 -13.65
N SER A 201 19.12 -2.87 -13.94
CA SER A 201 17.71 -3.25 -13.85
C SER A 201 17.33 -4.29 -14.91
N PRO A 202 16.40 -5.20 -14.59
CA PRO A 202 15.83 -6.10 -15.58
C PRO A 202 15.25 -5.34 -16.78
N ALA A 203 15.40 -5.88 -18.00
CA ALA A 203 15.00 -5.22 -19.25
C ALA A 203 13.51 -4.80 -19.31
N TRP A 204 12.63 -5.48 -18.55
CA TRP A 204 11.20 -5.17 -18.51
C TRP A 204 10.86 -3.92 -17.68
N VAL A 205 11.79 -3.44 -16.83
CA VAL A 205 11.56 -2.29 -15.92
C VAL A 205 11.30 -1.01 -16.71
N ALA A 206 12.01 -0.77 -17.80
CA ALA A 206 11.78 0.39 -18.65
C ALA A 206 10.33 0.46 -19.16
N ARG A 207 9.78 -0.69 -19.59
CA ARG A 207 8.39 -0.79 -20.04
C ARG A 207 7.40 -0.64 -18.89
N LEU A 208 7.70 -1.21 -17.71
CA LEU A 208 6.89 -0.99 -16.51
C LEU A 208 6.82 0.50 -16.18
N TYR A 209 7.94 1.21 -16.14
CA TYR A 209 7.97 2.64 -15.79
C TYR A 209 7.25 3.50 -16.82
N ALA A 210 7.37 3.19 -18.10
CA ALA A 210 6.60 3.89 -19.13
C ALA A 210 5.08 3.73 -18.91
N TYR A 211 4.64 2.52 -18.54
CA TYR A 211 3.23 2.24 -18.25
C TYR A 211 2.77 2.90 -16.94
N LEU A 212 3.61 2.87 -15.89
CA LEU A 212 3.32 3.55 -14.62
C LEU A 212 3.18 5.06 -14.83
N ASN A 213 4.05 5.67 -15.63
CA ASN A 213 3.99 7.08 -15.97
C ASN A 213 2.69 7.45 -16.71
N LEU A 214 2.33 6.64 -17.70
CA LEU A 214 1.06 6.83 -18.42
C LEU A 214 -0.14 6.80 -17.48
N ARG A 215 -0.16 5.89 -16.54
CA ARG A 215 -1.24 5.77 -15.54
C ARG A 215 -1.21 6.91 -14.53
N LEU A 216 -0.02 7.37 -14.15
CA LEU A 216 0.15 8.47 -13.21
C LEU A 216 -0.33 9.81 -13.79
N ALA A 217 -0.37 9.95 -15.12
CA ALA A 217 -0.88 11.14 -15.80
C ALA A 217 -2.37 11.44 -15.51
N ALA A 218 -3.15 10.42 -15.11
CA ALA A 218 -4.54 10.62 -14.66
C ALA A 218 -4.64 11.32 -13.28
N PHE A 219 -3.53 11.48 -12.58
CA PHE A 219 -3.43 12.06 -11.24
C PHE A 219 -2.51 13.29 -11.31
N PRO A 220 -3.02 14.46 -11.67
CA PRO A 220 -2.19 15.65 -11.86
C PRO A 220 -1.50 16.04 -10.56
N LEU A 221 -0.39 16.79 -10.66
CA LEU A 221 0.24 17.33 -9.46
C LEU A 221 -0.81 18.10 -8.65
N ALA A 222 -0.99 17.71 -7.40
CA ALA A 222 -1.82 18.49 -6.49
C ALA A 222 -1.22 19.91 -6.44
N GLU A 223 -1.98 20.90 -6.89
CA GLU A 223 -1.67 22.28 -6.57
C GLU A 223 -1.59 22.35 -5.04
N LYS A 224 -0.53 22.93 -4.51
CA LYS A 224 -0.36 23.13 -3.08
C LYS A 224 -1.44 24.08 -2.60
N THR A 225 -2.67 23.62 -2.53
CA THR A 225 -3.69 24.30 -1.75
C THR A 225 -3.20 24.26 -0.30
N ALA A 226 -3.25 25.39 0.39
CA ALA A 226 -2.61 25.69 1.68
C ALA A 226 -3.04 24.77 2.88
N VAL A 227 -3.41 23.53 2.63
CA VAL A 227 -3.82 22.54 3.63
C VAL A 227 -2.63 21.94 4.39
N CYS A 228 -1.40 22.21 3.95
CA CYS A 228 -0.17 21.73 4.60
C CYS A 228 0.20 22.44 5.92
N ALA A 229 -0.62 23.39 6.39
CA ALA A 229 -0.27 24.22 7.57
C ALA A 229 -0.36 23.46 8.91
N TYR A 230 -1.09 22.33 8.99
CA TYR A 230 -1.30 21.61 10.25
C TYR A 230 -0.42 20.37 10.46
N GLY A 231 0.13 19.77 9.42
CA GLY A 231 0.92 18.53 9.53
C GLY A 231 2.43 18.73 9.72
N CYS A 232 3.00 19.81 9.18
CA CYS A 232 4.45 20.00 9.19
C CYS A 232 5.04 20.48 10.53
N ARG A 233 4.23 20.98 11.46
CA ARG A 233 4.70 21.35 12.80
C ARG A 233 4.77 20.17 13.77
N ALA A 234 3.91 19.16 13.63
CA ALA A 234 3.87 18.02 14.53
C ALA A 234 5.03 17.03 14.31
N ALA A 235 5.53 16.89 13.07
CA ALA A 235 6.64 16.00 12.78
C ALA A 235 7.99 16.49 13.36
N ARG A 236 8.17 17.81 13.57
CA ARG A 236 9.38 18.36 14.22
C ARG A 236 9.35 18.31 15.73
N ALA A 237 8.17 18.29 16.36
CA ALA A 237 8.04 18.22 17.80
C ALA A 237 8.25 16.79 18.34
N ALA A 238 7.86 15.76 17.58
CA ALA A 238 7.99 14.37 18.01
C ALA A 238 9.44 13.83 17.99
N VAL A 239 10.39 14.55 17.38
CA VAL A 239 11.81 14.17 17.36
C VAL A 239 12.57 14.81 18.53
N SER A 240 12.04 15.86 19.17
CA SER A 240 12.72 16.53 20.31
C SER A 240 12.44 15.89 21.67
N ASP A 241 11.39 15.07 21.80
CA ASP A 241 11.01 14.43 23.07
C ASP A 241 11.48 12.96 23.18
N ALA A 242 12.38 12.52 22.29
CA ALA A 242 12.95 11.16 22.27
C ALA A 242 14.47 11.15 22.51
N ASN A 243 15.03 12.16 23.20
CA ASN A 243 16.40 12.12 23.73
C ASN A 243 16.39 12.16 25.25
#